data_d0bbf5668ee083cc908e52ac90a04c1d
#
_entry.id   d0bbf5668ee083cc908e52ac90a04c1d
#
_cell.length_a   1.000
_cell.length_b   1.000
_cell.length_c   1.000
_cell.angle_alpha   90.00
_cell.angle_beta   90.00
_cell.angle_gamma   90.00
#
_symmetry.space_group_name_H-M   'P 1'
#
loop_
_entity.id
_entity.type
_entity.pdbx_description
1 polymer ?
#
loop_
_entity_poly.entity_id
_entity_poly.type
_entity_poly.pdbx_seq_one_letter_code
_entity_poly.pdbx_strand_id
1 'polypeptide(L)'
;MHGVKKFLSYFFDIFMEETSSSSNQSLKLYLSKGQYKLVTKGAIYSFGKFYLNFVETFTLLKLENRNIKKVLILGLGMGSIIQILEKKLKAAYVAIEIDPAIIELCNKYKSENFSADYIVIQENAFNYLCNQDKTYDLICMDIFCDQLVPPEFETHDFIKALKSSLSPGGLVIYNRLSLSADGNLKNDQVFNIFKTYFPVATIIKLDYNWMFVNEKI
;
A
#
# COMPACT_ATOMS: atom_id res chain seq x y z
N MET A 1 5.31 29.69 7.19
CA MET A 1 6.26 28.98 6.28
C MET A 1 5.61 27.83 5.51
N HIS A 2 4.73 27.03 6.11
CA HIS A 2 4.06 25.87 5.48
C HIS A 2 3.15 26.24 4.28
N GLY A 3 2.35 27.31 4.38
CA GLY A 3 1.43 27.71 3.31
C GLY A 3 2.12 28.09 2.01
N VAL A 4 3.25 28.78 2.09
CA VAL A 4 4.03 29.19 0.90
C VAL A 4 4.64 27.97 0.19
N LYS A 5 5.26 27.05 0.94
CA LYS A 5 5.79 25.81 0.36
C LYS A 5 4.68 25.00 -0.29
N LYS A 6 3.52 24.86 0.36
CA LYS A 6 2.38 24.14 -0.20
C LYS A 6 1.88 24.76 -1.50
N PHE A 7 1.79 26.08 -1.59
CA PHE A 7 1.43 26.78 -2.82
C PHE A 7 2.48 26.54 -3.92
N LEU A 8 3.76 26.71 -3.63
CA LEU A 8 4.84 26.50 -4.60
C LEU A 8 4.92 25.05 -5.10
N SER A 9 4.52 24.09 -4.26
CA SER A 9 4.53 22.67 -4.64
C SER A 9 3.54 22.29 -5.74
N TYR A 10 2.63 23.18 -6.13
CA TYR A 10 1.76 22.96 -7.29
C TYR A 10 2.49 23.22 -8.63
N PHE A 11 3.63 23.90 -8.59
CA PHE A 11 4.41 24.26 -9.78
C PHE A 11 5.67 23.40 -9.93
N PHE A 12 6.27 22.97 -8.80
CA PHE A 12 7.48 22.13 -8.80
C PHE A 12 7.57 21.29 -7.53
N ASP A 13 8.28 20.16 -7.63
CA ASP A 13 8.55 19.31 -6.48
C ASP A 13 9.51 20.01 -5.52
N ILE A 14 9.11 20.17 -4.27
CA ILE A 14 9.93 20.81 -3.23
C ILE A 14 10.58 19.69 -2.41
N PHE A 15 11.90 19.62 -2.45
CA PHE A 15 12.66 18.71 -1.60
C PHE A 15 12.44 19.06 -0.12
N MET A 16 12.09 18.07 0.66
CA MET A 16 11.84 18.20 2.10
C MET A 16 12.91 17.56 2.93
N GLU A 17 13.24 16.30 2.65
CA GLU A 17 14.15 15.50 3.46
C GLU A 17 14.67 14.28 2.68
N GLU A 18 15.88 13.84 3.01
CA GLU A 18 16.44 12.56 2.57
C GLU A 18 16.92 11.78 3.80
N THR A 19 16.63 10.49 3.83
CA THR A 19 17.09 9.55 4.84
C THR A 19 17.42 8.20 4.20
N SER A 20 17.95 7.29 4.98
CA SER A 20 18.25 5.92 4.57
C SER A 20 18.00 4.96 5.72
N SER A 21 17.85 3.70 5.39
CA SER A 21 17.73 2.60 6.36
C SER A 21 18.46 1.37 5.86
N SER A 22 18.43 0.30 6.64
CA SER A 22 18.93 -1.01 6.20
C SER A 22 18.15 -1.58 5.02
N SER A 23 16.87 -1.23 4.89
CA SER A 23 15.97 -1.70 3.83
C SER A 23 15.99 -0.80 2.60
N ASN A 24 16.31 0.49 2.76
CA ASN A 24 16.27 1.49 1.70
C ASN A 24 17.50 2.40 1.76
N GLN A 25 18.37 2.32 0.75
CA GLN A 25 19.61 3.12 0.69
C GLN A 25 19.35 4.62 0.54
N SER A 26 18.22 5.02 -0.06
CA SER A 26 17.83 6.41 -0.26
C SER A 26 16.32 6.53 -0.28
N LEU A 27 15.79 7.26 0.69
CA LEU A 27 14.39 7.66 0.81
C LEU A 27 14.34 9.18 0.69
N LYS A 28 13.76 9.69 -0.38
CA LYS A 28 13.61 11.14 -0.60
C LYS A 28 12.16 11.54 -0.47
N LEU A 29 11.92 12.51 0.39
CA LEU A 29 10.60 13.10 0.59
C LEU A 29 10.50 14.43 -0.14
N TYR A 30 9.47 14.57 -0.94
CA TYR A 30 9.13 15.82 -1.62
C TYR A 30 7.72 16.26 -1.23
N LEU A 31 7.49 17.56 -1.23
CA LEU A 31 6.16 18.14 -1.27
C LEU A 31 5.84 18.46 -2.73
N SER A 32 4.83 17.81 -3.31
CA SER A 32 4.44 17.89 -4.73
C SER A 32 2.92 17.96 -4.84
N LYS A 33 2.42 18.93 -5.59
CA LYS A 33 0.96 19.17 -5.78
C LYS A 33 0.17 19.21 -4.45
N GLY A 34 0.81 19.77 -3.40
CA GLY A 34 0.23 19.86 -2.07
C GLY A 34 0.16 18.55 -1.29
N GLN A 35 0.87 17.50 -1.75
CA GLN A 35 0.95 16.18 -1.13
C GLN A 35 2.39 15.75 -0.90
N TYR A 36 2.64 14.97 0.14
CA TYR A 36 3.95 14.35 0.34
C TYR A 36 4.12 13.17 -0.63
N LYS A 37 5.27 13.19 -1.30
CA LYS A 37 5.69 12.14 -2.25
C LYS A 37 6.98 11.52 -1.74
N LEU A 38 6.91 10.25 -1.35
CA LEU A 38 8.07 9.45 -0.95
C LEU A 38 8.55 8.66 -2.15
N VAL A 39 9.84 8.81 -2.46
CA VAL A 39 10.48 8.12 -3.57
C VAL A 39 11.75 7.41 -3.11
N THR A 40 12.02 6.26 -3.72
CA THR A 40 13.30 5.57 -3.68
C THR A 40 14.07 5.84 -4.98
N LYS A 41 15.18 5.14 -5.18
CA LYS A 41 15.96 5.25 -6.41
C LYS A 41 15.18 4.88 -7.68
N GLY A 42 14.25 3.94 -7.58
CA GLY A 42 13.52 3.38 -8.72
C GLY A 42 11.99 3.48 -8.66
N ALA A 43 11.39 3.86 -7.53
CA ALA A 43 9.94 3.80 -7.36
C ALA A 43 9.36 4.97 -6.54
N ILE A 44 8.08 5.25 -6.77
CA ILE A 44 7.27 6.11 -5.90
C ILE A 44 6.57 5.21 -4.90
N TYR A 45 6.97 5.29 -3.63
CA TYR A 45 6.39 4.50 -2.55
C TYR A 45 5.06 5.05 -2.04
N SER A 46 4.84 6.36 -2.19
CA SER A 46 3.65 7.00 -1.64
C SER A 46 3.48 8.38 -2.25
N PHE A 47 2.25 8.78 -2.59
CA PHE A 47 1.96 10.10 -3.14
C PHE A 47 0.57 10.61 -2.73
N GLY A 48 0.17 10.36 -1.50
CA GLY A 48 -1.12 10.82 -0.99
C GLY A 48 -2.28 10.46 -1.91
N LYS A 49 -3.17 11.43 -2.18
CA LYS A 49 -4.33 11.25 -3.07
C LYS A 49 -3.99 10.99 -4.55
N PHE A 50 -2.73 11.15 -4.94
CA PHE A 50 -2.23 10.86 -6.30
C PHE A 50 -1.62 9.46 -6.42
N TYR A 51 -1.81 8.60 -5.44
CA TYR A 51 -1.44 7.19 -5.48
C TYR A 51 -2.51 6.42 -6.29
N LEU A 52 -2.49 6.64 -7.61
CA LEU A 52 -3.60 6.37 -8.53
C LEU A 52 -3.98 4.90 -8.62
N ASN A 53 -3.02 3.98 -8.49
CA ASN A 53 -3.28 2.54 -8.50
C ASN A 53 -4.34 2.15 -7.44
N PHE A 54 -4.26 2.68 -6.23
CA PHE A 54 -5.27 2.43 -5.20
C PHE A 54 -6.53 3.29 -5.38
N VAL A 55 -6.40 4.55 -5.83
CA VAL A 55 -7.57 5.40 -6.12
C VAL A 55 -8.51 4.75 -7.13
N GLU A 56 -7.96 4.29 -8.26
CA GLU A 56 -8.70 3.65 -9.34
C GLU A 56 -9.28 2.30 -8.90
N THR A 57 -8.45 1.47 -8.24
CA THR A 57 -8.89 0.17 -7.71
C THR A 57 -10.05 0.32 -6.71
N PHE A 58 -9.95 1.23 -5.75
CA PHE A 58 -11.00 1.46 -4.77
C PHE A 58 -12.30 1.99 -5.40
N THR A 59 -12.17 2.78 -6.45
CA THR A 59 -13.31 3.30 -7.21
C THR A 59 -14.01 2.20 -8.01
N LEU A 60 -13.24 1.36 -8.71
CA LEU A 60 -13.78 0.20 -9.45
C LEU A 60 -14.48 -0.79 -8.53
N LEU A 61 -13.91 -1.04 -7.35
CA LEU A 61 -14.46 -1.96 -6.36
C LEU A 61 -15.59 -1.35 -5.52
N LYS A 62 -15.91 -0.04 -5.71
CA LYS A 62 -16.97 0.69 -4.99
C LYS A 62 -16.90 0.50 -3.49
N LEU A 63 -15.69 0.73 -2.89
CA LEU A 63 -15.46 0.43 -1.48
C LEU A 63 -16.39 1.19 -0.54
N GLU A 64 -16.86 2.39 -0.94
CA GLU A 64 -17.82 3.20 -0.19
C GLU A 64 -19.19 2.51 0.02
N ASN A 65 -19.51 1.51 -0.79
CA ASN A 65 -20.74 0.72 -0.69
C ASN A 65 -20.58 -0.57 0.15
N ARG A 66 -19.39 -0.78 0.74
CA ARG A 66 -19.07 -1.99 1.49
C ARG A 66 -19.02 -1.72 2.99
N ASN A 67 -19.41 -2.72 3.78
CA ASN A 67 -19.32 -2.64 5.24
C ASN A 67 -17.90 -3.01 5.72
N ILE A 68 -16.92 -2.16 5.45
CA ILE A 68 -15.51 -2.32 5.86
C ILE A 68 -15.30 -1.55 7.16
N LYS A 69 -14.93 -2.25 8.24
CA LYS A 69 -14.68 -1.69 9.58
C LYS A 69 -13.25 -1.87 10.05
N LYS A 70 -12.55 -2.88 9.54
CA LYS A 70 -11.17 -3.22 9.92
C LYS A 70 -10.32 -3.32 8.66
N VAL A 71 -9.32 -2.47 8.56
CA VAL A 71 -8.40 -2.42 7.41
C VAL A 71 -6.99 -2.75 7.88
N LEU A 72 -6.35 -3.70 7.20
CA LEU A 72 -4.94 -4.00 7.34
C LEU A 72 -4.19 -3.48 6.10
N ILE A 73 -3.10 -2.77 6.34
CA ILE A 73 -2.22 -2.25 5.30
C ILE A 73 -0.84 -2.86 5.52
N LEU A 74 -0.35 -3.60 4.54
CA LEU A 74 0.97 -4.19 4.53
C LEU A 74 1.85 -3.32 3.63
N GLY A 75 2.76 -2.55 4.26
CA GLY A 75 3.49 -1.43 3.67
C GLY A 75 2.80 -0.09 3.92
N LEU A 76 3.41 0.78 4.75
CA LEU A 76 2.81 2.05 5.19
C LEU A 76 3.07 3.20 4.20
N GLY A 77 4.31 3.33 3.74
CA GLY A 77 4.75 4.53 3.03
C GLY A 77 4.47 5.82 3.82
N MET A 78 3.96 6.84 3.15
CA MET A 78 3.48 8.07 3.82
C MET A 78 1.99 8.03 4.19
N GLY A 79 1.40 6.83 4.29
CA GLY A 79 -0.01 6.64 4.62
C GLY A 79 -0.99 6.96 3.48
N SER A 80 -0.56 6.88 2.22
CA SER A 80 -1.43 7.21 1.07
C SER A 80 -2.71 6.39 1.04
N ILE A 81 -2.64 5.09 1.32
CA ILE A 81 -3.81 4.20 1.35
C ILE A 81 -4.80 4.66 2.42
N ILE A 82 -4.32 5.00 3.63
CA ILE A 82 -5.17 5.51 4.72
C ILE A 82 -5.82 6.82 4.30
N GLN A 83 -5.04 7.76 3.73
CA GLN A 83 -5.52 9.07 3.26
C GLN A 83 -6.65 8.94 2.21
N ILE A 84 -6.56 7.95 1.32
CA ILE A 84 -7.59 7.71 0.31
C ILE A 84 -8.84 7.08 0.95
N LEU A 85 -8.62 6.09 1.83
CA LEU A 85 -9.71 5.33 2.44
C LEU A 85 -10.49 6.15 3.48
N GLU A 86 -9.86 7.01 4.28
CA GLU A 86 -10.56 7.81 5.31
C GLU A 86 -11.68 8.69 4.74
N LYS A 87 -11.58 9.04 3.44
CA LYS A 87 -12.61 9.82 2.74
C LYS A 87 -13.80 8.98 2.29
N LYS A 88 -13.64 7.67 2.26
CA LYS A 88 -14.64 6.72 1.77
C LYS A 88 -15.21 5.85 2.90
N LEU A 89 -14.41 5.56 3.94
CA LEU A 89 -14.70 4.58 4.98
C LEU A 89 -14.49 5.15 6.37
N LYS A 90 -15.38 4.77 7.30
CA LYS A 90 -15.14 4.90 8.75
C LYS A 90 -14.66 3.55 9.27
N ALA A 91 -13.38 3.34 9.34
CA ALA A 91 -12.75 2.07 9.70
C ALA A 91 -11.60 2.27 10.70
N ALA A 92 -11.25 1.20 11.41
CA ALA A 92 -10.01 1.12 12.17
C ALA A 92 -8.90 0.64 11.23
N TYR A 93 -7.74 1.29 11.27
CA TYR A 93 -6.61 1.02 10.40
C TYR A 93 -5.45 0.44 11.22
N VAL A 94 -4.88 -0.66 10.72
CA VAL A 94 -3.62 -1.22 11.20
C VAL A 94 -2.66 -1.24 10.03
N ALA A 95 -1.47 -0.68 10.21
CA ALA A 95 -0.42 -0.68 9.18
C ALA A 95 0.80 -1.43 9.71
N ILE A 96 1.34 -2.31 8.88
CA ILE A 96 2.58 -3.05 9.17
C ILE A 96 3.66 -2.48 8.25
N GLU A 97 4.75 -2.05 8.86
CA GLU A 97 5.90 -1.49 8.15
C GLU A 97 7.18 -2.01 8.80
N ILE A 98 8.12 -2.47 7.99
CA ILE A 98 9.38 -3.00 8.50
C ILE A 98 10.42 -1.89 8.70
N ASP A 99 10.34 -0.83 7.90
CA ASP A 99 11.35 0.23 7.86
C ASP A 99 11.07 1.33 8.87
N PRO A 100 11.89 1.45 9.95
CA PRO A 100 11.70 2.48 10.97
C PRO A 100 11.83 3.89 10.41
N ALA A 101 12.63 4.11 9.35
CA ALA A 101 12.77 5.42 8.73
C ALA A 101 11.48 5.86 8.02
N ILE A 102 10.76 4.93 7.38
CA ILE A 102 9.45 5.21 6.79
C ILE A 102 8.43 5.54 7.88
N ILE A 103 8.43 4.79 8.99
CA ILE A 103 7.53 5.05 10.13
C ILE A 103 7.80 6.44 10.70
N GLU A 104 9.07 6.81 10.89
CA GLU A 104 9.46 8.14 11.40
C GLU A 104 9.01 9.26 10.47
N LEU A 105 9.28 9.16 9.16
CA LEU A 105 8.83 10.11 8.16
C LEU A 105 7.31 10.26 8.15
N CYS A 106 6.58 9.14 8.15
CA CYS A 106 5.12 9.16 8.18
C CYS A 106 4.59 9.86 9.43
N ASN A 107 5.10 9.55 10.62
CA ASN A 107 4.69 10.17 11.88
C ASN A 107 5.00 11.68 11.90
N LYS A 108 6.15 12.10 11.39
CA LYS A 108 6.58 13.51 11.32
C LYS A 108 5.66 14.37 10.48
N TYR A 109 5.10 13.81 9.39
CA TYR A 109 4.28 14.54 8.41
C TYR A 109 2.79 14.11 8.39
N LYS A 110 2.38 13.23 9.32
CA LYS A 110 1.02 12.67 9.40
C LYS A 110 -0.07 13.74 9.45
N SER A 111 0.04 14.72 10.34
CA SER A 111 -1.01 15.74 10.58
C SER A 111 -1.37 16.57 9.36
N GLU A 112 -0.50 16.60 8.35
CA GLU A 112 -0.71 17.33 7.12
C GLU A 112 -1.32 16.47 6.00
N ASN A 113 -1.29 15.16 6.15
CA ASN A 113 -1.73 14.20 5.13
C ASN A 113 -3.16 13.71 5.35
N PHE A 114 -3.46 13.26 6.56
CA PHE A 114 -4.75 12.64 6.90
C PHE A 114 -5.01 12.74 8.41
N SER A 115 -6.28 12.56 8.80
CA SER A 115 -6.77 12.72 10.17
C SER A 115 -7.14 11.40 10.85
N ALA A 116 -7.27 10.33 10.09
CA ALA A 116 -7.66 9.03 10.64
C ALA A 116 -6.66 8.54 11.69
N ASP A 117 -7.18 7.98 12.78
CA ASP A 117 -6.39 7.23 13.75
C ASP A 117 -6.00 5.88 13.15
N TYR A 118 -4.74 5.49 13.37
CA TYR A 118 -4.22 4.20 12.95
C TYR A 118 -3.16 3.69 13.91
N ILE A 119 -2.99 2.38 13.91
CA ILE A 119 -1.93 1.70 14.66
C ILE A 119 -0.86 1.29 13.66
N VAL A 120 0.40 1.68 13.92
CA VAL A 120 1.57 1.16 13.19
C VAL A 120 2.25 0.11 14.04
N ILE A 121 2.57 -1.01 13.42
CA ILE A 121 3.37 -2.08 14.02
C ILE A 121 4.62 -2.22 13.17
N GLN A 122 5.79 -1.99 13.79
CA GLN A 122 7.07 -2.21 13.15
C GLN A 122 7.39 -3.70 13.16
N GLU A 123 7.09 -4.37 12.05
CA GLU A 123 7.32 -5.81 11.91
C GLU A 123 7.39 -6.20 10.43
N ASN A 124 7.97 -7.39 10.16
CA ASN A 124 7.80 -8.05 8.87
C ASN A 124 6.34 -8.48 8.70
N ALA A 125 5.73 -8.13 7.57
CA ALA A 125 4.30 -8.36 7.33
C ALA A 125 3.92 -9.86 7.30
N PHE A 126 4.82 -10.74 6.83
CA PHE A 126 4.56 -12.18 6.83
C PHE A 126 4.57 -12.73 8.25
N ASN A 127 5.56 -12.33 9.06
CA ASN A 127 5.61 -12.73 10.47
C ASN A 127 4.38 -12.24 11.22
N TYR A 128 3.96 -11.00 10.98
CA TYR A 128 2.75 -10.46 11.58
C TYR A 128 1.52 -11.30 11.25
N LEU A 129 1.31 -11.65 9.97
CA LEU A 129 0.16 -12.47 9.57
C LEU A 129 0.18 -13.87 10.17
N CYS A 130 1.37 -14.45 10.39
CA CYS A 130 1.52 -15.77 11.00
C CYS A 130 1.32 -15.79 12.52
N ASN A 131 1.58 -14.67 13.21
CA ASN A 131 1.64 -14.61 14.67
C ASN A 131 0.42 -13.89 15.31
N GLN A 132 -0.65 -13.67 14.54
CA GLN A 132 -1.86 -13.00 15.04
C GLN A 132 -3.14 -13.73 14.61
N ASP A 133 -4.22 -13.58 15.38
CA ASP A 133 -5.52 -14.24 15.16
C ASP A 133 -6.61 -13.24 14.70
N LYS A 134 -6.26 -11.98 14.45
CA LYS A 134 -7.23 -10.97 14.03
C LYS A 134 -7.62 -11.16 12.56
N THR A 135 -8.86 -10.83 12.24
CA THR A 135 -9.32 -10.78 10.86
C THR A 135 -9.68 -9.36 10.43
N TYR A 136 -9.57 -9.11 9.13
CA TYR A 136 -9.75 -7.81 8.52
C TYR A 136 -10.74 -7.89 7.36
N ASP A 137 -11.54 -6.83 7.21
CA ASP A 137 -12.53 -6.74 6.13
C ASP A 137 -11.89 -6.31 4.81
N LEU A 138 -10.76 -5.61 4.89
CA LEU A 138 -9.93 -5.22 3.76
C LEU A 138 -8.46 -5.39 4.12
N ILE A 139 -7.71 -6.07 3.26
CA ILE A 139 -6.25 -6.14 3.32
C ILE A 139 -5.68 -5.51 2.05
N CYS A 140 -4.88 -4.46 2.20
CA CYS A 140 -4.11 -3.84 1.12
C CYS A 140 -2.65 -4.26 1.24
N MET A 141 -2.13 -5.04 0.29
CA MET A 141 -0.73 -5.44 0.21
C MET A 141 -0.01 -4.51 -0.76
N ASP A 142 0.94 -3.73 -0.24
CA ASP A 142 1.68 -2.69 -0.96
C ASP A 142 3.15 -2.66 -0.51
N ILE A 143 3.77 -3.85 -0.48
CA ILE A 143 5.15 -4.04 -0.04
C ILE A 143 6.08 -4.06 -1.24
N PHE A 144 7.08 -3.19 -1.22
CA PHE A 144 8.13 -3.13 -2.23
C PHE A 144 9.51 -2.89 -1.59
N CYS A 145 10.53 -3.45 -2.21
CA CYS A 145 11.92 -3.05 -2.08
C CYS A 145 12.34 -2.49 -3.44
N ASP A 146 12.46 -1.17 -3.56
CA ASP A 146 12.49 -0.43 -4.83
C ASP A 146 11.31 -0.80 -5.75
N GLN A 147 11.58 -1.50 -6.85
CA GLN A 147 10.55 -1.91 -7.83
C GLN A 147 10.10 -3.37 -7.67
N LEU A 148 10.63 -4.08 -6.68
CA LEU A 148 10.38 -5.50 -6.53
C LEU A 148 9.57 -5.80 -5.27
N VAL A 149 8.65 -6.71 -5.39
CA VAL A 149 8.05 -7.37 -4.22
C VAL A 149 9.05 -8.40 -3.72
N PRO A 150 9.45 -8.38 -2.43
CA PRO A 150 10.35 -9.39 -1.88
C PRO A 150 9.79 -10.81 -2.05
N PRO A 151 10.63 -11.81 -2.42
CA PRO A 151 10.15 -13.15 -2.81
C PRO A 151 9.30 -13.86 -1.77
N GLU A 152 9.51 -13.60 -0.49
CA GLU A 152 8.75 -14.20 0.60
C GLU A 152 7.24 -13.89 0.54
N PHE A 153 6.88 -12.73 -0.01
CA PHE A 153 5.49 -12.31 -0.19
C PHE A 153 4.82 -12.92 -1.44
N GLU A 154 5.57 -13.62 -2.29
CA GLU A 154 5.09 -14.25 -3.52
C GLU A 154 4.82 -15.76 -3.34
N THR A 155 4.90 -16.27 -2.12
CA THR A 155 4.82 -17.70 -1.79
C THR A 155 3.39 -18.18 -1.50
N HIS A 156 3.17 -19.50 -1.62
CA HIS A 156 1.94 -20.14 -1.18
C HIS A 156 1.62 -19.85 0.29
N ASP A 157 2.62 -19.90 1.16
CA ASP A 157 2.43 -19.71 2.60
C ASP A 157 1.99 -18.27 2.92
N PHE A 158 2.56 -17.28 2.25
CA PHE A 158 2.12 -15.90 2.42
C PHE A 158 0.67 -15.68 1.95
N ILE A 159 0.31 -16.18 0.76
CA ILE A 159 -1.05 -16.05 0.24
C ILE A 159 -2.06 -16.80 1.12
N LYS A 160 -1.66 -17.94 1.69
CA LYS A 160 -2.46 -18.67 2.68
C LYS A 160 -2.67 -17.85 3.95
N ALA A 161 -1.60 -17.19 4.45
CA ALA A 161 -1.68 -16.32 5.63
C ALA A 161 -2.59 -15.11 5.36
N LEU A 162 -2.51 -14.48 4.17
CA LEU A 162 -3.45 -13.44 3.76
C LEU A 162 -4.90 -13.91 3.83
N LYS A 163 -5.19 -15.12 3.28
CA LYS A 163 -6.53 -15.68 3.31
C LYS A 163 -7.02 -15.94 4.72
N SER A 164 -6.16 -16.46 5.59
CA SER A 164 -6.52 -16.75 6.99
C SER A 164 -6.78 -15.48 7.81
N SER A 165 -6.21 -14.34 7.40
CA SER A 165 -6.40 -13.04 8.05
C SER A 165 -7.61 -12.26 7.50
N LEU A 166 -8.40 -12.83 6.58
CA LEU A 166 -9.62 -12.19 6.08
C LEU A 166 -10.83 -12.56 6.92
N SER A 167 -11.67 -11.55 7.20
CA SER A 167 -13.03 -11.77 7.67
C SER A 167 -13.85 -12.50 6.59
N PRO A 168 -14.90 -13.22 6.96
CA PRO A 168 -15.84 -13.78 5.97
C PRO A 168 -16.35 -12.69 5.00
N GLY A 169 -16.15 -12.90 3.70
CA GLY A 169 -16.47 -11.89 2.67
C GLY A 169 -15.50 -10.72 2.58
N GLY A 170 -14.37 -10.78 3.27
CA GLY A 170 -13.32 -9.76 3.22
C GLY A 170 -12.62 -9.68 1.87
N LEU A 171 -12.01 -8.53 1.60
CA LEU A 171 -11.36 -8.19 0.34
C LEU A 171 -9.84 -8.11 0.51
N VAL A 172 -9.10 -8.74 -0.40
CA VAL A 172 -7.66 -8.53 -0.58
C VAL A 172 -7.42 -7.73 -1.84
N ILE A 173 -6.57 -6.72 -1.75
CA ILE A 173 -6.00 -5.99 -2.88
C ILE A 173 -4.49 -6.11 -2.79
N TYR A 174 -3.88 -6.81 -3.76
CA TYR A 174 -2.46 -7.09 -3.80
C TYR A 174 -1.84 -6.35 -4.98
N ASN A 175 -1.04 -5.32 -4.68
CA ASN A 175 -0.38 -4.47 -5.68
C ASN A 175 0.90 -5.10 -6.21
N ARG A 176 1.08 -5.03 -7.53
CA ARG A 176 2.30 -5.43 -8.23
C ARG A 176 2.65 -4.43 -9.31
N LEU A 177 3.93 -4.13 -9.49
CA LEU A 177 4.38 -3.32 -10.61
C LEU A 177 4.35 -4.12 -11.93
N SER A 178 4.00 -3.44 -13.02
CA SER A 178 3.91 -3.96 -14.38
C SER A 178 4.73 -3.07 -15.31
N LEU A 179 6.07 -3.18 -15.22
CA LEU A 179 7.00 -2.28 -15.91
C LEU A 179 7.70 -2.94 -17.11
N SER A 180 7.65 -4.27 -17.23
CA SER A 180 8.32 -5.02 -18.28
C SER A 180 7.61 -6.33 -18.59
N ALA A 181 7.90 -6.91 -19.75
CA ALA A 181 7.35 -8.21 -20.15
C ALA A 181 7.75 -9.33 -19.16
N ASP A 182 9.02 -9.37 -18.73
CA ASP A 182 9.51 -10.37 -17.76
C ASP A 182 8.84 -10.19 -16.39
N GLY A 183 8.66 -8.94 -15.94
CA GLY A 183 7.91 -8.63 -14.72
C GLY A 183 6.46 -9.10 -14.81
N ASN A 184 5.84 -8.99 -15.96
CA ASN A 184 4.47 -9.46 -16.20
C ASN A 184 4.37 -10.98 -16.19
N LEU A 185 5.35 -11.71 -16.74
CA LEU A 185 5.41 -13.17 -16.64
C LEU A 185 5.49 -13.62 -15.17
N LYS A 186 6.30 -12.94 -14.38
CA LYS A 186 6.37 -13.19 -12.94
C LYS A 186 5.04 -12.86 -12.25
N ASN A 187 4.37 -11.78 -12.64
CA ASN A 187 3.06 -11.42 -12.11
C ASN A 187 2.01 -12.50 -12.41
N ASP A 188 2.01 -13.09 -13.62
CA ASP A 188 1.13 -14.21 -13.97
C ASP A 188 1.40 -15.44 -13.10
N GLN A 189 2.67 -15.78 -12.83
CA GLN A 189 3.04 -16.89 -11.95
C GLN A 189 2.51 -16.68 -10.53
N VAL A 190 2.72 -15.47 -9.95
CA VAL A 190 2.23 -15.14 -8.62
C VAL A 190 0.70 -15.11 -8.59
N PHE A 191 0.05 -14.63 -9.65
CA PHE A 191 -1.41 -14.66 -9.74
C PHE A 191 -1.97 -16.09 -9.76
N ASN A 192 -1.29 -17.03 -10.40
CA ASN A 192 -1.68 -18.44 -10.36
C ASN A 192 -1.60 -19.01 -8.95
N ILE A 193 -0.57 -18.63 -8.16
CA ILE A 193 -0.51 -18.97 -6.73
C ILE A 193 -1.68 -18.33 -5.98
N PHE A 194 -1.94 -17.04 -6.22
CA PHE A 194 -3.05 -16.31 -5.60
C PHE A 194 -4.40 -16.97 -5.88
N LYS A 195 -4.64 -17.41 -7.12
CA LYS A 195 -5.87 -18.11 -7.53
C LYS A 195 -6.06 -19.47 -6.84
N THR A 196 -5.00 -20.14 -6.40
CA THR A 196 -5.10 -21.38 -5.62
C THR A 196 -5.90 -21.18 -4.33
N TYR A 197 -5.78 -20.01 -3.73
CA TYR A 197 -6.45 -19.65 -2.48
C TYR A 197 -7.73 -18.84 -2.70
N PHE A 198 -7.81 -18.10 -3.81
CA PHE A 198 -8.90 -17.23 -4.21
C PHE A 198 -9.38 -17.57 -5.64
N PRO A 199 -10.15 -18.67 -5.83
CA PRO A 199 -10.47 -19.20 -7.18
C PRO A 199 -11.19 -18.23 -8.11
N VAL A 200 -11.94 -17.26 -7.55
CA VAL A 200 -12.68 -16.23 -8.31
C VAL A 200 -11.90 -14.93 -8.50
N ALA A 201 -10.62 -14.93 -8.13
CA ALA A 201 -9.76 -13.74 -8.21
C ALA A 201 -9.66 -13.19 -9.62
N THR A 202 -9.51 -11.86 -9.70
CA THR A 202 -9.36 -11.11 -10.94
C THR A 202 -8.13 -10.19 -10.86
N ILE A 203 -7.56 -9.81 -12.00
CA ILE A 203 -6.53 -8.77 -12.10
C ILE A 203 -7.17 -7.50 -12.65
N ILE A 204 -7.04 -6.39 -11.93
CA ILE A 204 -7.26 -5.05 -12.47
C ILE A 204 -5.92 -4.60 -13.06
N LYS A 205 -5.84 -4.47 -14.37
CA LYS A 205 -4.63 -4.01 -15.06
C LYS A 205 -4.72 -2.49 -15.22
N LEU A 206 -3.78 -1.79 -14.57
CA LEU A 206 -3.58 -0.35 -14.68
C LEU A 206 -2.28 -0.09 -15.46
N ASP A 207 -1.99 1.17 -15.81
CA ASP A 207 -0.84 1.54 -16.65
C ASP A 207 0.50 0.93 -16.19
N TYR A 208 0.76 0.99 -14.87
CA TYR A 208 2.04 0.54 -14.28
C TYR A 208 1.86 -0.50 -13.17
N ASN A 209 0.61 -0.93 -12.90
CA ASN A 209 0.31 -1.82 -11.79
C ASN A 209 -0.71 -2.89 -12.18
N TRP A 210 -0.50 -4.10 -11.68
CA TRP A 210 -1.51 -5.13 -11.63
C TRP A 210 -2.00 -5.28 -10.20
N MET A 211 -3.30 -5.05 -10.01
CA MET A 211 -3.94 -5.17 -8.72
C MET A 211 -4.70 -6.50 -8.67
N PHE A 212 -4.18 -7.48 -7.92
CA PHE A 212 -4.89 -8.74 -7.73
C PHE A 212 -5.98 -8.53 -6.68
N VAL A 213 -7.18 -8.95 -6.99
CA VAL A 213 -8.33 -8.91 -6.08
C VAL A 213 -8.97 -10.28 -5.96
N ASN A 214 -9.43 -10.64 -4.77
CA ASN A 214 -9.96 -11.98 -4.47
C ASN A 214 -11.44 -12.16 -4.86
N GLU A 215 -11.97 -11.33 -5.73
CA GLU A 215 -13.34 -11.40 -6.22
C GLU A 215 -13.41 -11.22 -7.74
N LYS A 216 -14.56 -11.54 -8.31
CA LYS A 216 -14.88 -11.26 -9.73
C LYS A 216 -15.34 -9.81 -9.87
N ILE A 217 -14.83 -9.11 -10.87
CA ILE A 217 -15.17 -7.73 -11.22
C ILE A 217 -16.08 -7.75 -12.46
#